data_1ab3fac683686ca253c482f7c96b1a7e
#
_entry.id   1ab3fac683686ca253c482f7c96b1a7e
#
_cell.length_a   1.000
_cell.length_b   1.000
_cell.length_c   1.000
_cell.angle_alpha   90.00
_cell.angle_beta   90.00
_cell.angle_gamma   90.00
#
_symmetry.space_group_name_H-M   'P 1'
#
loop_
_entity.id
_entity.type
_entity.pdbx_description
1 polymer ?
#
loop_
_entity_poly.entity_id
_entity_poly.type
_entity_poly.pdbx_seq_one_letter_code
_entity_poly.pdbx_strand_id
1 'polypeptide(L)' 'DDLPVMATIELGRTMQSLENATSLGEQSLIELDKQVGDPVDILLNGKLFARGEVVTVSENFGVRITEILSHV' A
#
# COMPACT_ATOMS: atom_id res chain seq x y z
N ASP A 1 -10.68 25.40 -6.59
CA ASP A 1 -10.55 25.07 -5.20
C ASP A 1 -10.16 23.66 -4.97
N ASP A 2 -9.24 23.50 -4.08
CA ASP A 2 -8.65 22.20 -3.87
C ASP A 2 -9.32 21.49 -2.74
N LEU A 3 -10.00 20.41 -3.07
CA LEU A 3 -10.49 19.50 -2.05
C LEU A 3 -9.39 18.51 -1.76
N PRO A 4 -9.15 18.23 -0.48
CA PRO A 4 -8.12 17.25 -0.16
C PRO A 4 -8.52 15.86 -0.65
N VAL A 5 -7.55 15.17 -1.22
CA VAL A 5 -7.73 13.80 -1.68
C VAL A 5 -6.72 12.94 -0.94
N MET A 6 -7.23 11.92 -0.28
CA MET A 6 -6.37 11.00 0.43
C MET A 6 -6.12 9.77 -0.42
N ALA A 7 -4.87 9.55 -0.77
CA ALA A 7 -4.47 8.37 -1.51
C ALA A 7 -3.85 7.36 -0.55
N THR A 8 -4.33 6.15 -0.61
CA THR A 8 -3.82 5.06 0.21
C THR A 8 -3.34 3.96 -0.71
N ILE A 9 -2.14 3.48 -0.45
CA ILE A 9 -1.54 2.42 -1.24
C ILE A 9 -1.37 1.21 -0.34
N GLU A 10 -2.05 0.12 -0.69
CA GLU A 10 -1.96 -1.12 0.07
C GLU A 10 -0.83 -1.95 -0.49
N LEU A 11 0.26 -2.01 0.27
CA LEU A 11 1.45 -2.74 -0.17
C LEU A 11 1.37 -4.23 0.14
N GLY A 12 0.58 -4.62 1.12
CA GLY A 12 0.48 -6.02 1.45
C GLY A 12 -0.36 -6.18 2.69
N ARG A 13 -0.67 -7.42 2.99
CA ARG A 13 -1.48 -7.74 4.15
C ARG A 13 -0.82 -8.86 4.91
N THR A 14 -0.86 -8.75 6.21
CA THR A 14 -0.38 -9.82 7.06
C THR A 14 -1.39 -10.05 8.16
N MET A 15 -1.60 -11.30 8.49
CA MET A 15 -2.51 -11.67 9.56
C MET A 15 -1.69 -12.19 10.72
N GLN A 16 -1.94 -11.63 11.89
CA GLN A 16 -1.28 -12.06 13.10
C GLN A 16 -2.31 -12.26 14.17
N SER A 17 -2.04 -13.21 15.06
CA SER A 17 -2.93 -13.42 16.18
C SER A 17 -2.87 -12.22 17.12
N LEU A 18 -3.91 -12.07 17.93
CA LEU A 18 -3.94 -11.00 18.89
C LEU A 18 -2.78 -11.13 19.90
N GLU A 19 -2.40 -12.36 20.21
CA GLU A 19 -1.28 -12.58 21.11
C GLU A 19 0.00 -12.01 20.54
N ASN A 20 0.23 -12.22 19.26
CA ASN A 20 1.42 -11.65 18.63
C ASN A 20 1.35 -10.14 18.58
N ALA A 21 0.16 -9.60 18.35
CA ALA A 21 0.00 -8.17 18.27
C ALA A 21 0.35 -7.48 19.58
N THR A 22 0.05 -8.12 20.70
CA THR A 22 0.34 -7.51 21.99
C THR A 22 1.82 -7.47 22.30
N SER A 23 2.63 -8.21 21.57
CA SER A 23 4.08 -8.21 21.76
C SER A 23 4.80 -7.24 20.83
N LEU A 24 4.07 -6.52 19.98
CA LEU A 24 4.70 -5.57 19.07
C LEU A 24 5.18 -4.35 19.84
N GLY A 25 6.32 -3.85 19.46
CA GLY A 25 6.89 -2.69 20.08
C GLY A 25 7.83 -2.00 19.12
N GLU A 26 8.57 -1.04 19.65
CA GLU A 26 9.53 -0.32 18.84
C GLU A 26 10.54 -1.31 18.24
N GLN A 27 10.88 -1.08 16.98
CA GLN A 27 11.86 -1.89 16.24
C GLN A 27 11.38 -3.31 15.92
N SER A 28 10.13 -3.62 16.22
CA SER A 28 9.55 -4.86 15.71
C SER A 28 9.41 -4.78 14.20
N LEU A 29 9.54 -5.92 13.53
CA LEU A 29 9.41 -5.99 12.09
C LEU A 29 8.13 -6.73 11.74
N ILE A 30 7.39 -6.18 10.82
CA ILE A 30 6.21 -6.84 10.27
C ILE A 30 6.48 -7.09 8.81
N GLU A 31 6.51 -8.37 8.46
CA GLU A 31 6.72 -8.77 7.07
C GLU A 31 5.43 -8.63 6.28
N LEU A 32 5.53 -8.01 5.13
CA LEU A 32 4.41 -7.92 4.21
C LEU A 32 4.59 -8.95 3.11
N ASP A 33 3.49 -9.32 2.49
CA ASP A 33 3.50 -10.38 1.48
C ASP A 33 3.74 -9.83 0.07
N LYS A 34 4.20 -8.59 -0.06
CA LYS A 34 4.44 -7.97 -1.35
C LYS A 34 5.91 -7.66 -1.54
N GLN A 35 6.35 -7.82 -2.77
CA GLN A 35 7.72 -7.53 -3.18
C GLN A 35 7.69 -6.51 -4.31
N VAL A 36 8.87 -5.97 -4.61
CA VAL A 36 9.00 -5.06 -5.75
C VAL A 36 8.53 -5.79 -7.01
N GLY A 37 7.67 -5.14 -7.77
CA GLY A 37 7.08 -5.73 -8.96
C GLY A 37 5.71 -6.32 -8.75
N ASP A 38 5.35 -6.60 -7.49
CA ASP A 38 4.03 -7.16 -7.21
C ASP A 38 2.95 -6.09 -7.37
N PRO A 39 1.73 -6.50 -7.73
CA PRO A 39 0.63 -5.56 -7.85
C PRO A 39 0.18 -5.05 -6.50
N VAL A 40 -0.22 -3.80 -6.47
CA VAL A 40 -0.78 -3.17 -5.28
C VAL A 40 -2.05 -2.44 -5.66
N ASP A 41 -2.90 -2.24 -4.67
CA ASP A 41 -4.14 -1.49 -4.85
C ASP A 41 -3.93 -0.05 -4.43
N ILE A 42 -4.51 0.85 -5.21
CA ILE A 42 -4.47 2.28 -4.92
C ILE A 42 -5.89 2.74 -4.66
N LEU A 43 -6.11 3.26 -3.46
CA LEU A 43 -7.40 3.75 -3.07
C LEU A 43 -7.37 5.27 -2.99
N LEU A 44 -8.44 5.89 -3.41
CA LEU A 44 -8.65 7.32 -3.24
C LEU A 44 -9.87 7.51 -2.36
N ASN A 45 -9.67 8.19 -1.25
CA ASN A 45 -10.73 8.41 -0.27
C ASN A 45 -11.43 7.11 0.11
N GLY A 46 -10.64 6.06 0.28
CA GLY A 46 -11.13 4.77 0.72
C GLY A 46 -11.73 3.90 -0.35
N LYS A 47 -11.76 4.34 -1.60
CA LYS A 47 -12.34 3.56 -2.69
C LYS A 47 -11.26 3.12 -3.66
N LEU A 48 -11.39 1.91 -4.15
CA LEU A 48 -10.43 1.37 -5.10
C LEU A 48 -10.48 2.17 -6.39
N PHE A 49 -9.35 2.75 -6.74
CA PHE A 49 -9.24 3.62 -7.89
C PHE A 49 -8.40 2.99 -9.00
N ALA A 50 -7.30 2.36 -8.64
CA ALA A 50 -6.34 1.90 -9.62
C ALA A 50 -5.54 0.74 -9.07
N ARG A 51 -4.81 0.09 -9.96
CA ARG A 51 -3.79 -0.86 -9.59
C ARG A 51 -2.46 -0.35 -10.08
N GLY A 52 -1.43 -0.76 -9.39
CA GLY A 52 -0.08 -0.40 -9.76
C GLY A 52 0.89 -1.48 -9.36
N GLU A 53 2.15 -1.17 -9.49
CA GLU A 53 3.20 -2.08 -9.06
C GLU A 53 4.24 -1.29 -8.29
N VAL A 54 4.84 -1.94 -7.30
CA VAL A 54 5.89 -1.32 -6.51
C VAL A 54 7.15 -1.24 -7.36
N VAL A 55 7.73 -0.06 -7.42
CA VAL A 55 8.97 0.18 -8.15
C VAL A 55 9.94 0.91 -7.25
N THR A 56 11.20 0.94 -7.66
CA THR A 56 12.19 1.77 -6.99
C THR A 56 12.56 2.92 -7.91
N VAL A 57 12.70 4.09 -7.30
CA VAL A 57 13.14 5.29 -8.02
C VAL A 57 14.31 5.85 -7.23
N SER A 58 15.50 5.68 -7.78
CA SER A 58 16.73 5.97 -7.05
C SER A 58 16.74 5.16 -5.76
N GLU A 59 16.75 5.81 -4.60
CA GLU A 59 16.74 5.10 -3.32
C GLU A 59 15.37 5.04 -2.69
N ASN A 60 14.35 5.51 -3.39
CA ASN A 60 13.00 5.58 -2.84
C ASN A 60 12.11 4.54 -3.50
N PHE A 61 11.07 4.16 -2.78
CA PHE A 61 10.03 3.32 -3.35
C PHE A 61 8.96 4.21 -3.96
N GLY A 62 8.36 3.72 -5.02
CA GLY A 62 7.24 4.38 -5.67
C GLY A 62 6.25 3.36 -6.16
N VAL A 63 5.18 3.84 -6.77
CA VAL A 63 4.18 2.98 -7.37
C VAL A 63 3.93 3.46 -8.78
N ARG A 64 4.03 2.54 -9.72
CA ARG A 64 3.67 2.83 -11.11
C ARG A 64 2.24 2.37 -11.33
N ILE A 65 1.39 3.27 -11.79
CA ILE A 65 0.00 2.91 -12.07
C ILE A 65 -0.03 2.10 -13.34
N THR A 66 -0.62 0.91 -13.27
CA THR A 66 -0.71 0.01 -14.41
C THR A 66 -2.13 -0.08 -14.97
N GLU A 67 -3.12 0.26 -14.16
CA GLU A 67 -4.51 0.14 -14.60
C GLU A 67 -5.37 1.10 -13.80
N ILE A 68 -6.19 1.88 -14.49
CA ILE A 68 -7.18 2.73 -13.84
C ILE A 68 -8.49 1.97 -13.84
N LEU A 69 -9.07 1.77 -12.66
CA LEU A 69 -10.26 0.97 -12.50
C LEU A 69 -11.51 1.81 -12.38
N SER A 70 -11.38 3.07 -11.95
CA SER A 70 -12.52 3.93 -11.73
C SER A 70 -12.13 5.35 -12.10
N HIS A 71 -13.01 6.02 -12.78
CA HIS A 71 -12.81 7.42 -13.11
C HIS A 71 -13.57 8.27 -12.10
N VAL A 72 -12.87 9.22 -11.52
CA VAL A 72 -13.41 10.07 -10.48
C VAL A 72 -13.77 11.43 -11.05
#